data_fe0ddda6b1e1f83ecf3128579bb75cec
#
_entry.id   fe0ddda6b1e1f83ecf3128579bb75cec
#
_cell.length_a   1.000
_cell.length_b   1.000
_cell.length_c   1.000
_cell.angle_alpha   90.00
_cell.angle_beta   90.00
_cell.angle_gamma   90.00
#
_symmetry.space_group_name_H-M   'P 1'
#
loop_
_entity.id
_entity.type
_entity.pdbx_description
1 polymer ?
#
loop_
_entity_poly.entity_id
_entity_poly.type
_entity_poly.pdbx_seq_one_letter_code
_entity_poly.pdbx_strand_id
1 'polypeptide(L)'
;IALSTPRIAAIHDLSCFGRCSLTIALPVLSAMGCQCCPLPTALLSAHTGFPGNTFLDLTTEMGRIADHWTAMDLQFGAIYSGFLGSADQVDTVARFFNTFKKSDTAVIVDPVMGDHGTAYRTCTPELCRGMRVLAENADVITPNLTEAALLLDHPYEEIQRTDAYEVVRRLSVGGRRSVVLTGYSSESGQTGALCFDRDSGESKAVQTPREPQDFSGTGDLFASVLAGGVARGVPLFQAAQAAADFVRDCIARTLAEGLTEQDGVDFEPLLGQL
;
A
#
# COMPACT_ATOMS: atom_id res chain seq x y z
N ILE A 1 -18.46 -11.52 18.42
CA ILE A 1 -18.60 -10.11 18.84
C ILE A 1 -17.62 -9.34 18.00
N ALA A 2 -18.12 -8.48 17.08
CA ALA A 2 -17.26 -7.58 16.32
C ALA A 2 -16.48 -6.72 17.32
N LEU A 3 -15.16 -6.66 17.14
CA LEU A 3 -14.30 -5.80 17.96
C LEU A 3 -14.67 -4.35 17.71
N SER A 4 -14.80 -3.54 18.77
CA SER A 4 -15.05 -2.10 18.65
C SER A 4 -13.90 -1.36 17.94
N THR A 5 -12.70 -1.91 18.00
CA THR A 5 -11.50 -1.41 17.33
C THR A 5 -11.08 -2.41 16.24
N PRO A 6 -11.12 -2.05 14.95
CA PRO A 6 -10.67 -2.93 13.87
C PRO A 6 -9.21 -3.32 14.05
N ARG A 7 -8.88 -4.60 13.85
CA ARG A 7 -7.50 -5.08 13.76
C ARG A 7 -7.07 -5.18 12.31
N ILE A 8 -5.86 -4.71 12.02
CA ILE A 8 -5.26 -4.77 10.69
C ILE A 8 -3.94 -5.53 10.80
N ALA A 9 -3.82 -6.66 10.09
CA ALA A 9 -2.53 -7.30 9.90
C ALA A 9 -1.74 -6.51 8.85
N ALA A 10 -0.64 -5.87 9.23
CA ALA A 10 0.20 -5.08 8.34
C ALA A 10 1.47 -5.86 7.98
N ILE A 11 1.57 -6.29 6.72
CA ILE A 11 2.62 -7.17 6.19
C ILE A 11 3.58 -6.33 5.36
N HIS A 12 4.63 -5.80 5.97
CA HIS A 12 5.61 -4.90 5.37
C HIS A 12 6.98 -5.07 6.01
N ASP A 13 8.04 -4.50 5.42
CA ASP A 13 9.32 -4.41 6.09
C ASP A 13 9.32 -3.43 7.26
N LEU A 14 10.27 -3.59 8.16
CA LEU A 14 10.61 -2.63 9.19
C LEU A 14 11.96 -2.00 8.87
N SER A 15 11.95 -0.80 8.34
CA SER A 15 13.13 0.02 8.16
C SER A 15 13.38 0.85 9.43
N CYS A 16 14.51 0.61 10.13
CA CYS A 16 14.83 1.26 11.42
C CYS A 16 15.03 2.77 11.28
N PHE A 17 15.46 3.23 10.10
CA PHE A 17 15.59 4.64 9.78
C PHE A 17 14.93 4.95 8.43
N GLY A 18 14.23 6.07 8.39
CA GLY A 18 13.43 6.53 7.27
C GLY A 18 11.94 6.30 7.49
N ARG A 19 11.14 7.07 6.73
CA ARG A 19 9.67 7.06 6.79
C ARG A 19 9.12 6.22 5.65
N CYS A 20 8.90 4.94 5.90
CA CYS A 20 8.34 3.99 4.93
C CYS A 20 7.76 2.77 5.64
N SER A 21 6.97 1.98 4.93
CA SER A 21 6.49 0.67 5.34
C SER A 21 5.92 0.64 6.77
N LEU A 22 6.37 -0.22 7.68
CA LEU A 22 5.83 -0.31 9.05
C LEU A 22 6.03 0.94 9.89
N THR A 23 7.07 1.75 9.63
CA THR A 23 7.27 3.00 10.38
C THR A 23 6.23 4.06 10.03
N ILE A 24 5.54 3.93 8.90
CA ILE A 24 4.35 4.72 8.53
C ILE A 24 3.06 3.99 8.95
N ALA A 25 2.91 2.71 8.57
CA ALA A 25 1.67 1.99 8.79
C ALA A 25 1.27 1.92 10.28
N LEU A 26 2.22 1.66 11.19
CA LEU A 26 1.98 1.57 12.63
C LEU A 26 1.35 2.84 13.21
N PRO A 27 1.98 4.03 13.12
CA PRO A 27 1.42 5.26 13.69
C PRO A 27 0.16 5.73 12.96
N VAL A 28 0.08 5.61 11.64
CA VAL A 28 -1.08 6.03 10.84
C VAL A 28 -2.31 5.22 11.21
N LEU A 29 -2.23 3.89 11.17
CA LEU A 29 -3.36 3.02 11.50
C LEU A 29 -3.80 3.19 12.96
N SER A 30 -2.84 3.39 13.89
CA SER A 30 -3.16 3.67 15.29
C SER A 30 -3.87 5.01 15.46
N ALA A 31 -3.44 6.07 14.78
CA ALA A 31 -4.10 7.39 14.79
C ALA A 31 -5.53 7.31 14.25
N MET A 32 -5.77 6.46 13.25
CA MET A 32 -7.10 6.19 12.69
C MET A 32 -7.98 5.31 13.59
N GLY A 33 -7.54 4.96 14.81
CA GLY A 33 -8.30 4.13 15.75
C GLY A 33 -8.33 2.64 15.39
N CYS A 34 -7.34 2.14 14.63
CA CYS A 34 -7.18 0.73 14.33
C CYS A 34 -6.05 0.11 15.15
N GLN A 35 -6.19 -1.15 15.57
CA GLN A 35 -5.08 -1.92 16.13
C GLN A 35 -4.22 -2.46 14.98
N CYS A 36 -3.07 -1.86 14.74
CA CYS A 36 -2.09 -2.39 13.79
C CYS A 36 -1.35 -3.58 14.39
N CYS A 37 -1.37 -4.73 13.71
CA CYS A 37 -0.67 -5.96 14.08
C CYS A 37 0.43 -6.20 13.04
N PRO A 38 1.70 -5.81 13.30
CA PRO A 38 2.76 -5.90 12.32
C PRO A 38 3.21 -7.35 12.10
N LEU A 39 3.33 -7.76 10.82
CA LEU A 39 3.98 -8.97 10.37
C LEU A 39 5.18 -8.55 9.50
N PRO A 40 6.38 -8.37 10.10
CA PRO A 40 7.52 -7.82 9.39
C PRO A 40 8.08 -8.83 8.36
N THR A 41 8.26 -8.37 7.11
CA THR A 41 8.84 -9.16 6.02
C THR A 41 10.36 -9.14 6.01
N ALA A 42 10.93 -8.01 6.43
CA ALA A 42 12.38 -7.82 6.57
C ALA A 42 12.66 -6.79 7.66
N LEU A 43 13.87 -6.82 8.20
CA LEU A 43 14.42 -5.78 9.07
C LEU A 43 15.58 -5.12 8.33
N LEU A 44 15.49 -3.80 8.14
CA LEU A 44 16.51 -2.98 7.48
C LEU A 44 17.04 -1.95 8.47
N SER A 45 18.36 -1.65 8.41
CA SER A 45 18.92 -0.55 9.21
C SER A 45 18.43 0.82 8.75
N ALA A 46 18.14 0.97 7.45
CA ALA A 46 17.51 2.12 6.82
C ALA A 46 16.78 1.65 5.56
N HIS A 47 15.85 2.43 5.02
CA HIS A 47 15.16 2.06 3.80
C HIS A 47 16.12 1.96 2.59
N THR A 48 15.71 1.30 1.53
CA THR A 48 16.55 0.94 0.38
C THR A 48 17.11 2.14 -0.41
N GLY A 49 16.63 3.35 -0.17
CA GLY A 49 17.17 4.59 -0.71
C GLY A 49 18.50 5.02 -0.09
N PHE A 50 18.88 4.45 1.06
CA PHE A 50 20.17 4.71 1.70
C PHE A 50 21.21 3.65 1.29
N PRO A 51 22.40 4.04 0.77
CA PRO A 51 23.44 3.09 0.43
C PRO A 51 24.02 2.41 1.68
N GLY A 52 24.32 1.12 1.56
CA GLY A 52 24.98 0.37 2.64
C GLY A 52 24.03 -0.07 3.77
N ASN A 53 22.72 0.01 3.59
CA ASN A 53 21.76 -0.52 4.54
C ASN A 53 21.95 -2.03 4.74
N THR A 54 21.73 -2.50 5.98
CA THR A 54 21.64 -3.94 6.26
C THR A 54 20.27 -4.45 5.94
N PHE A 55 20.17 -5.72 5.56
CA PHE A 55 18.91 -6.38 5.23
C PHE A 55 18.87 -7.76 5.87
N LEU A 56 17.89 -8.00 6.73
CA LEU A 56 17.60 -9.30 7.31
C LEU A 56 16.24 -9.78 6.81
N ASP A 57 16.22 -10.84 6.01
CA ASP A 57 14.99 -11.51 5.58
C ASP A 57 14.31 -12.19 6.76
N LEU A 58 13.00 -12.02 6.92
CA LEU A 58 12.21 -12.57 8.01
C LEU A 58 11.23 -13.65 7.55
N THR A 59 11.40 -14.25 6.38
CA THR A 59 10.51 -15.26 5.81
C THR A 59 10.17 -16.38 6.80
N THR A 60 11.17 -16.92 7.50
CA THR A 60 10.96 -17.98 8.51
C THR A 60 10.12 -17.48 9.69
N GLU A 61 10.40 -16.27 10.17
CA GLU A 61 9.68 -15.71 11.32
C GLU A 61 8.25 -15.31 10.96
N MET A 62 7.99 -14.87 9.73
CA MET A 62 6.63 -14.64 9.25
C MET A 62 5.76 -15.87 9.41
N GLY A 63 6.28 -17.05 9.02
CA GLY A 63 5.57 -18.32 9.20
C GLY A 63 5.28 -18.63 10.66
N ARG A 64 6.27 -18.48 11.55
CA ARG A 64 6.12 -18.73 13.00
C ARG A 64 5.11 -17.78 13.66
N ILE A 65 5.13 -16.50 13.27
CA ILE A 65 4.17 -15.50 13.77
C ILE A 65 2.76 -15.88 13.30
N ALA A 66 2.58 -16.21 12.01
CA ALA A 66 1.29 -16.62 11.46
C ALA A 66 0.74 -17.88 12.15
N ASP A 67 1.58 -18.89 12.40
CA ASP A 67 1.19 -20.12 13.11
C ASP A 67 0.76 -19.81 14.55
N HIS A 68 1.48 -18.93 15.24
CA HIS A 68 1.13 -18.51 16.60
C HIS A 68 -0.18 -17.72 16.63
N TRP A 69 -0.39 -16.79 15.69
CA TRP A 69 -1.64 -16.05 15.58
C TRP A 69 -2.84 -16.95 15.24
N THR A 70 -2.60 -18.01 14.45
CA THR A 70 -3.60 -19.04 14.20
C THR A 70 -3.96 -19.79 15.49
N ALA A 71 -2.97 -20.19 16.29
CA ALA A 71 -3.19 -20.86 17.57
C ALA A 71 -3.91 -19.96 18.60
N MET A 72 -3.77 -18.63 18.50
CA MET A 72 -4.49 -17.65 19.30
C MET A 72 -5.91 -17.34 18.77
N ASP A 73 -6.34 -17.93 17.66
CA ASP A 73 -7.62 -17.64 16.97
C ASP A 73 -7.80 -16.14 16.70
N LEU A 74 -6.73 -15.46 16.25
CA LEU A 74 -6.80 -14.03 15.95
C LEU A 74 -7.67 -13.80 14.71
N GLN A 75 -8.43 -12.72 14.74
CA GLN A 75 -9.27 -12.27 13.63
C GLN A 75 -8.92 -10.83 13.26
N PHE A 76 -8.97 -10.53 11.98
CA PHE A 76 -8.63 -9.24 11.40
C PHE A 76 -9.79 -8.68 10.60
N GLY A 77 -10.07 -7.36 10.77
CA GLY A 77 -11.00 -6.62 9.91
C GLY A 77 -10.37 -6.30 8.55
N ALA A 78 -9.04 -6.18 8.50
CA ALA A 78 -8.31 -6.06 7.25
C ALA A 78 -6.93 -6.73 7.32
N ILE A 79 -6.42 -7.12 6.14
CA ILE A 79 -5.05 -7.55 5.91
C ILE A 79 -4.46 -6.58 4.89
N TYR A 80 -3.39 -5.89 5.25
CA TYR A 80 -2.73 -4.90 4.40
C TYR A 80 -1.30 -5.33 4.14
N SER A 81 -0.98 -5.72 2.91
CA SER A 81 0.36 -6.12 2.50
C SER A 81 1.00 -5.10 1.55
N GLY A 82 2.29 -4.88 1.70
CA GLY A 82 3.10 -4.03 0.85
C GLY A 82 4.40 -4.72 0.46
N PHE A 83 5.55 -4.15 0.83
CA PHE A 83 6.86 -4.63 0.44
C PHE A 83 7.12 -6.07 0.89
N LEU A 84 7.56 -6.91 -0.06
CA LEU A 84 8.08 -8.25 0.16
C LEU A 84 9.55 -8.31 -0.23
N GLY A 85 10.36 -8.94 0.62
CA GLY A 85 11.81 -9.03 0.43
C GLY A 85 12.26 -10.11 -0.54
N SER A 86 11.43 -11.13 -0.78
CA SER A 86 11.76 -12.26 -1.64
C SER A 86 10.51 -12.94 -2.22
N ALA A 87 10.69 -13.73 -3.28
CA ALA A 87 9.60 -14.51 -3.88
C ALA A 87 9.05 -15.58 -2.91
N ASP A 88 9.87 -16.11 -2.02
CA ASP A 88 9.45 -17.13 -1.03
C ASP A 88 8.41 -16.58 -0.04
N GLN A 89 8.37 -15.27 0.16
CA GLN A 89 7.38 -14.61 1.01
C GLN A 89 5.98 -14.60 0.40
N VAL A 90 5.87 -14.68 -0.92
CA VAL A 90 4.59 -14.71 -1.62
C VAL A 90 3.72 -15.89 -1.14
N ASP A 91 4.31 -17.07 -1.06
CA ASP A 91 3.60 -18.27 -0.60
C ASP A 91 3.18 -18.15 0.87
N THR A 92 4.02 -17.52 1.69
CA THR A 92 3.71 -17.27 3.09
C THR A 92 2.53 -16.27 3.23
N VAL A 93 2.53 -15.20 2.44
CA VAL A 93 1.44 -14.21 2.43
C VAL A 93 0.15 -14.81 1.85
N ALA A 94 0.24 -15.60 0.78
CA ALA A 94 -0.92 -16.30 0.21
C ALA A 94 -1.56 -17.26 1.23
N ARG A 95 -0.75 -18.02 1.98
CA ARG A 95 -1.24 -18.87 3.08
C ARG A 95 -1.86 -18.02 4.19
N PHE A 96 -1.26 -16.88 4.53
CA PHE A 96 -1.81 -15.95 5.51
C PHE A 96 -3.20 -15.45 5.08
N PHE A 97 -3.37 -15.05 3.81
CA PHE A 97 -4.68 -14.67 3.28
C PHE A 97 -5.70 -15.81 3.44
N ASN A 98 -5.34 -17.03 3.01
CA ASN A 98 -6.23 -18.18 3.10
C ASN A 98 -6.62 -18.52 4.55
N THR A 99 -5.73 -18.31 5.51
CA THR A 99 -5.97 -18.60 6.94
C THR A 99 -6.85 -17.54 7.60
N PHE A 100 -6.56 -16.27 7.36
CA PHE A 100 -7.13 -15.17 8.13
C PHE A 100 -8.23 -14.37 7.39
N LYS A 101 -8.37 -14.52 6.06
CA LYS A 101 -9.46 -13.88 5.32
C LYS A 101 -10.79 -14.55 5.67
N LYS A 102 -11.71 -13.78 6.23
CA LYS A 102 -13.10 -14.15 6.50
C LYS A 102 -14.02 -13.31 5.60
N SER A 103 -15.32 -13.53 5.68
CA SER A 103 -16.32 -12.80 4.88
C SER A 103 -16.33 -11.29 5.10
N ASP A 104 -15.89 -10.85 6.26
CA ASP A 104 -15.82 -9.46 6.71
C ASP A 104 -14.38 -8.91 6.78
N THR A 105 -13.39 -9.68 6.32
CA THR A 105 -12.00 -9.25 6.25
C THR A 105 -11.68 -8.68 4.87
N ALA A 106 -11.30 -7.41 4.79
CA ALA A 106 -10.81 -6.79 3.56
C ALA A 106 -9.33 -7.11 3.35
N VAL A 107 -8.95 -7.55 2.14
CA VAL A 107 -7.54 -7.74 1.74
C VAL A 107 -7.12 -6.59 0.85
N ILE A 108 -6.17 -5.79 1.33
CA ILE A 108 -5.57 -4.66 0.61
C ILE A 108 -4.14 -5.06 0.24
N VAL A 109 -3.80 -4.98 -1.04
CA VAL A 109 -2.45 -5.24 -1.55
C VAL A 109 -1.90 -3.98 -2.18
N ASP A 110 -0.87 -3.41 -1.56
CA ASP A 110 0.00 -2.43 -2.16
C ASP A 110 1.12 -3.17 -2.89
N PRO A 111 1.10 -3.22 -4.23
CA PRO A 111 1.97 -4.14 -4.97
C PRO A 111 3.35 -3.54 -5.20
N VAL A 112 4.08 -3.25 -4.11
CA VAL A 112 5.38 -2.56 -4.13
C VAL A 112 6.40 -3.30 -4.98
N MET A 113 6.57 -2.87 -6.24
CA MET A 113 7.46 -3.51 -7.21
C MET A 113 8.37 -2.53 -7.96
N GLY A 114 8.03 -1.26 -8.03
CA GLY A 114 8.81 -0.28 -8.77
C GLY A 114 8.14 1.09 -8.84
N ASP A 115 8.87 2.06 -9.39
CA ASP A 115 8.36 3.41 -9.63
C ASP A 115 9.05 4.07 -10.84
N HIS A 116 8.44 5.12 -11.40
CA HIS A 116 8.96 5.89 -12.53
C HIS A 116 9.42 5.03 -13.73
N GLY A 117 8.69 3.96 -14.04
CA GLY A 117 8.99 3.03 -15.14
C GLY A 117 10.10 2.03 -14.84
N THR A 118 10.62 2.00 -13.61
CA THR A 118 11.74 1.12 -13.21
C THR A 118 11.34 0.20 -12.07
N ALA A 119 11.53 -1.10 -12.26
CA ALA A 119 11.34 -2.07 -11.17
C ALA A 119 12.45 -1.90 -10.10
N TYR A 120 12.07 -2.07 -8.83
CA TYR A 120 13.04 -2.08 -7.74
C TYR A 120 13.99 -3.28 -7.86
N ARG A 121 15.22 -3.11 -7.39
CA ARG A 121 16.26 -4.18 -7.43
C ARG A 121 15.81 -5.48 -6.76
N THR A 122 14.93 -5.40 -5.78
CA THR A 122 14.34 -6.55 -5.08
C THR A 122 13.24 -7.23 -5.88
N CYS A 123 12.65 -6.56 -6.87
CA CYS A 123 11.57 -7.10 -7.68
C CYS A 123 12.12 -7.98 -8.81
N THR A 124 12.42 -9.24 -8.48
CA THR A 124 12.77 -10.26 -9.48
C THR A 124 11.54 -10.64 -10.32
N PRO A 125 11.72 -11.23 -11.52
CA PRO A 125 10.59 -11.74 -12.31
C PRO A 125 9.70 -12.73 -11.53
N GLU A 126 10.29 -13.53 -10.61
CA GLU A 126 9.58 -14.47 -9.73
C GLU A 126 8.69 -13.70 -8.75
N LEU A 127 9.22 -12.66 -8.10
CA LEU A 127 8.48 -11.83 -7.17
C LEU A 127 7.34 -11.09 -7.90
N CYS A 128 7.60 -10.53 -9.09
CA CYS A 128 6.55 -9.87 -9.89
C CYS A 128 5.41 -10.82 -10.24
N ARG A 129 5.73 -12.08 -10.63
CA ARG A 129 4.70 -13.11 -10.85
C ARG A 129 3.91 -13.43 -9.59
N GLY A 130 4.60 -13.58 -8.47
CA GLY A 130 3.98 -13.83 -7.18
C GLY A 130 3.07 -12.68 -6.73
N MET A 131 3.49 -11.43 -6.94
CA MET A 131 2.70 -10.25 -6.61
C MET A 131 1.39 -10.19 -7.42
N ARG A 132 1.40 -10.64 -8.69
CA ARG A 132 0.17 -10.80 -9.48
C ARG A 132 -0.81 -11.78 -8.80
N VAL A 133 -0.31 -12.90 -8.29
CA VAL A 133 -1.12 -13.90 -7.58
C VAL A 133 -1.71 -13.30 -6.30
N LEU A 134 -0.93 -12.56 -5.53
CA LEU A 134 -1.45 -11.87 -4.34
C LEU A 134 -2.51 -10.83 -4.71
N ALA A 135 -2.25 -10.03 -5.74
CA ALA A 135 -3.20 -9.05 -6.24
C ALA A 135 -4.51 -9.69 -6.74
N GLU A 136 -4.48 -10.90 -7.31
CA GLU A 136 -5.70 -11.62 -7.71
C GLU A 136 -6.60 -12.01 -6.53
N ASN A 137 -6.03 -12.17 -5.35
CA ASN A 137 -6.74 -12.50 -4.11
C ASN A 137 -7.13 -11.26 -3.28
N ALA A 138 -6.75 -10.07 -3.74
CA ALA A 138 -7.05 -8.81 -3.07
C ALA A 138 -8.49 -8.33 -3.34
N ASP A 139 -9.04 -7.65 -2.35
CA ASP A 139 -10.30 -6.90 -2.48
C ASP A 139 -10.04 -5.47 -2.99
N VAL A 140 -8.87 -4.91 -2.64
CA VAL A 140 -8.40 -3.60 -3.10
C VAL A 140 -6.91 -3.70 -3.44
N ILE A 141 -6.49 -3.08 -4.55
CA ILE A 141 -5.07 -2.90 -4.90
C ILE A 141 -4.75 -1.42 -5.11
N THR A 142 -3.49 -1.02 -4.77
CA THR A 142 -3.05 0.39 -4.81
C THR A 142 -1.84 0.64 -5.73
N PRO A 143 -1.83 0.11 -6.96
CA PRO A 143 -0.65 0.24 -7.81
C PRO A 143 -0.41 1.70 -8.24
N ASN A 144 0.88 2.07 -8.41
CA ASN A 144 1.28 3.16 -9.28
C ASN A 144 1.30 2.69 -10.76
N LEU A 145 1.62 3.59 -11.69
CA LEU A 145 1.59 3.25 -13.12
C LEU A 145 2.64 2.19 -13.52
N THR A 146 3.79 2.17 -12.86
CA THR A 146 4.84 1.15 -13.05
C THR A 146 4.36 -0.21 -12.60
N GLU A 147 3.76 -0.26 -11.44
CA GLU A 147 3.19 -1.48 -10.86
C GLU A 147 1.99 -1.98 -11.66
N ALA A 148 1.17 -1.05 -12.19
CA ALA A 148 0.10 -1.39 -13.11
C ALA A 148 0.63 -2.10 -14.37
N ALA A 149 1.74 -1.62 -14.95
CA ALA A 149 2.40 -2.24 -16.08
C ALA A 149 2.92 -3.66 -15.71
N LEU A 150 3.57 -3.80 -14.57
CA LEU A 150 4.06 -5.08 -14.07
C LEU A 150 2.92 -6.06 -13.77
N LEU A 151 1.82 -5.61 -13.17
CA LEU A 151 0.66 -6.45 -12.89
C LEU A 151 -0.05 -6.91 -14.16
N LEU A 152 -0.14 -6.05 -15.17
CA LEU A 152 -0.76 -6.36 -16.45
C LEU A 152 0.14 -7.13 -17.41
N ASP A 153 1.44 -7.29 -17.08
CA ASP A 153 2.47 -7.90 -17.94
C ASP A 153 2.61 -7.18 -19.30
N HIS A 154 2.64 -5.86 -19.24
CA HIS A 154 2.81 -4.99 -20.40
C HIS A 154 3.99 -4.04 -20.23
N PRO A 155 4.61 -3.57 -21.32
CA PRO A 155 5.62 -2.52 -21.26
C PRO A 155 5.09 -1.25 -20.62
N TYR A 156 5.91 -0.61 -19.78
CA TYR A 156 5.54 0.63 -19.09
C TYR A 156 5.06 1.73 -20.07
N GLU A 157 5.77 1.90 -21.18
CA GLU A 157 5.46 2.91 -22.19
C GLU A 157 4.09 2.70 -22.88
N GLU A 158 3.66 1.45 -22.97
CA GLU A 158 2.33 1.11 -23.49
C GLU A 158 1.25 1.52 -22.48
N ILE A 159 1.43 1.14 -21.19
CA ILE A 159 0.49 1.48 -20.13
C ILE A 159 0.43 3.00 -19.91
N GLN A 160 1.56 3.69 -19.98
CA GLN A 160 1.63 5.16 -19.88
C GLN A 160 0.82 5.89 -20.96
N ARG A 161 0.70 5.30 -22.15
CA ARG A 161 -0.08 5.87 -23.27
C ARG A 161 -1.53 5.40 -23.27
N THR A 162 -1.85 4.39 -22.48
CA THR A 162 -3.21 3.86 -22.37
C THR A 162 -4.05 4.83 -21.51
N ASP A 163 -5.32 5.01 -21.88
CA ASP A 163 -6.24 5.77 -21.04
C ASP A 163 -6.29 5.19 -19.63
N ALA A 164 -6.16 6.04 -18.60
CA ALA A 164 -6.07 5.59 -17.22
C ALA A 164 -7.34 4.85 -16.75
N TYR A 165 -8.51 5.21 -17.26
CA TYR A 165 -9.76 4.49 -16.96
C TYR A 165 -9.74 3.08 -17.53
N GLU A 166 -9.13 2.90 -18.71
CA GLU A 166 -8.94 1.56 -19.30
C GLU A 166 -7.94 0.74 -18.49
N VAL A 167 -6.84 1.35 -18.02
CA VAL A 167 -5.87 0.68 -17.12
C VAL A 167 -6.56 0.18 -15.88
N VAL A 168 -7.32 1.02 -15.18
CA VAL A 168 -8.05 0.68 -13.96
C VAL A 168 -9.08 -0.43 -14.24
N ARG A 169 -9.80 -0.35 -15.35
CA ARG A 169 -10.76 -1.38 -15.80
C ARG A 169 -10.08 -2.73 -16.00
N ARG A 170 -8.92 -2.77 -16.68
CA ARG A 170 -8.14 -3.99 -16.89
C ARG A 170 -7.68 -4.58 -15.55
N LEU A 171 -7.15 -3.75 -14.65
CA LEU A 171 -6.70 -4.14 -13.32
C LEU A 171 -7.84 -4.64 -12.43
N SER A 172 -9.09 -4.20 -12.64
CA SER A 172 -10.24 -4.67 -11.85
C SER A 172 -10.63 -6.12 -12.13
N VAL A 173 -10.09 -6.72 -13.20
CA VAL A 173 -10.37 -8.11 -13.62
C VAL A 173 -11.87 -8.38 -13.75
N GLY A 174 -12.53 -7.53 -14.54
CA GLY A 174 -13.99 -7.62 -14.75
C GLY A 174 -14.82 -7.21 -13.54
N GLY A 175 -14.31 -6.30 -12.71
CA GLY A 175 -15.02 -5.77 -11.55
C GLY A 175 -14.93 -6.62 -10.29
N ARG A 176 -14.04 -7.63 -10.26
CA ARG A 176 -13.90 -8.53 -9.09
C ARG A 176 -13.20 -7.87 -7.89
N ARG A 177 -12.39 -6.83 -8.12
CA ARG A 177 -11.68 -6.09 -7.08
C ARG A 177 -11.70 -4.60 -7.36
N SER A 178 -11.59 -3.82 -6.30
CA SER A 178 -11.39 -2.38 -6.38
C SER A 178 -9.94 -2.05 -6.73
N VAL A 179 -9.73 -0.95 -7.45
CA VAL A 179 -8.41 -0.49 -7.89
C VAL A 179 -8.27 0.98 -7.53
N VAL A 180 -7.15 1.34 -6.94
CA VAL A 180 -6.76 2.72 -6.65
C VAL A 180 -5.42 2.97 -7.33
N LEU A 181 -5.45 3.45 -8.57
CA LEU A 181 -4.26 3.78 -9.36
C LEU A 181 -3.69 5.10 -8.84
N THR A 182 -2.60 5.01 -8.09
CA THR A 182 -1.94 6.16 -7.46
C THR A 182 -1.08 6.94 -8.45
N GLY A 183 -0.74 8.20 -8.11
CA GLY A 183 0.06 9.06 -8.97
C GLY A 183 -0.69 9.55 -10.22
N TYR A 184 -2.02 9.39 -10.24
CA TYR A 184 -2.84 9.92 -11.33
C TYR A 184 -2.82 11.45 -11.32
N SER A 185 -2.49 12.03 -12.46
CA SER A 185 -2.44 13.49 -12.66
C SER A 185 -3.36 13.87 -13.81
N SER A 186 -4.17 14.90 -13.58
CA SER A 186 -4.98 15.50 -14.66
C SER A 186 -4.26 16.68 -15.30
N GLU A 187 -4.73 17.10 -16.48
CA GLU A 187 -4.24 18.30 -17.18
C GLU A 187 -4.40 19.60 -16.35
N SER A 188 -5.26 19.59 -15.31
CA SER A 188 -5.52 20.74 -14.45
C SER A 188 -4.45 21.00 -13.39
N GLY A 189 -3.32 20.28 -13.39
CA GLY A 189 -2.27 20.42 -12.37
C GLY A 189 -2.65 19.85 -10.99
N GLN A 190 -3.60 18.92 -10.98
CA GLN A 190 -3.96 18.14 -9.80
C GLN A 190 -3.30 16.77 -9.85
N THR A 191 -3.12 16.16 -8.69
CA THR A 191 -2.62 14.80 -8.53
C THR A 191 -3.47 14.04 -7.50
N GLY A 192 -3.35 12.71 -7.50
CA GLY A 192 -4.06 11.87 -6.56
C GLY A 192 -4.17 10.44 -7.05
N ALA A 193 -5.38 9.90 -7.13
CA ALA A 193 -5.60 8.55 -7.62
C ALA A 193 -6.83 8.47 -8.52
N LEU A 194 -6.80 7.54 -9.48
CA LEU A 194 -7.99 7.10 -10.21
C LEU A 194 -8.49 5.79 -9.60
N CYS A 195 -9.70 5.82 -9.07
CA CYS A 195 -10.28 4.71 -8.35
C CYS A 195 -11.37 4.02 -9.17
N PHE A 196 -11.40 2.69 -9.13
CA PHE A 196 -12.55 1.86 -9.51
C PHE A 196 -13.06 1.15 -8.27
N ASP A 197 -14.33 1.30 -7.97
CA ASP A 197 -14.98 0.62 -6.85
C ASP A 197 -15.80 -0.57 -7.36
N ARG A 198 -15.46 -1.77 -6.90
CA ARG A 198 -16.13 -3.01 -7.31
C ARG A 198 -17.59 -3.08 -6.85
N ASP A 199 -17.91 -2.45 -5.72
CA ASP A 199 -19.24 -2.57 -5.11
C ASP A 199 -20.26 -1.69 -5.83
N SER A 200 -19.84 -0.50 -6.30
CA SER A 200 -20.69 0.39 -7.10
C SER A 200 -20.52 0.20 -8.62
N GLY A 201 -19.39 -0.38 -9.06
CA GLY A 201 -19.03 -0.48 -10.46
C GLY A 201 -18.58 0.85 -11.10
N GLU A 202 -18.40 1.89 -10.28
CA GLU A 202 -18.03 3.23 -10.74
C GLU A 202 -16.52 3.47 -10.72
N SER A 203 -16.08 4.37 -11.63
CA SER A 203 -14.71 4.91 -11.61
C SER A 203 -14.75 6.40 -11.35
N LYS A 204 -13.87 6.87 -10.44
CA LYS A 204 -13.78 8.27 -10.05
C LYS A 204 -12.35 8.67 -9.75
N ALA A 205 -11.93 9.85 -10.25
CA ALA A 205 -10.69 10.48 -9.81
C ALA A 205 -10.88 11.17 -8.45
N VAL A 206 -9.96 10.92 -7.53
CA VAL A 206 -9.80 11.65 -6.27
C VAL A 206 -8.52 12.45 -6.38
N GLN A 207 -8.61 13.77 -6.23
CA GLN A 207 -7.51 14.66 -6.59
C GLN A 207 -7.35 15.80 -5.60
N THR A 208 -6.10 16.26 -5.49
CA THR A 208 -5.69 17.43 -4.71
C THR A 208 -4.77 18.30 -5.57
N PRO A 209 -4.56 19.57 -5.23
CA PRO A 209 -3.51 20.38 -5.87
C PRO A 209 -2.16 19.63 -5.79
N ARG A 210 -1.42 19.62 -6.89
CA ARG A 210 -0.10 18.99 -6.95
C ARG A 210 0.94 19.86 -6.28
N GLU A 211 1.66 19.28 -5.33
CA GLU A 211 2.86 19.89 -4.75
C GLU A 211 4.06 19.77 -5.72
N PRO A 212 5.03 20.69 -5.63
CA PRO A 212 6.12 20.79 -6.63
C PRO A 212 7.16 19.66 -6.53
N GLN A 213 7.16 18.88 -5.47
CA GLN A 213 8.18 17.84 -5.21
C GLN A 213 7.53 16.57 -4.68
N ASP A 214 8.10 15.43 -5.07
CA ASP A 214 7.75 14.12 -4.56
C ASP A 214 8.70 13.73 -3.40
N PHE A 215 8.22 12.91 -2.46
CA PHE A 215 8.98 12.44 -1.30
C PHE A 215 8.84 10.92 -1.12
N SER A 216 9.88 10.29 -0.58
CA SER A 216 9.81 8.88 -0.18
C SER A 216 8.72 8.65 0.86
N GLY A 217 8.04 7.50 0.79
CA GLY A 217 7.00 7.10 1.75
C GLY A 217 5.60 7.63 1.48
N THR A 218 5.40 8.48 0.45
CA THR A 218 4.06 8.99 0.10
C THR A 218 3.09 7.87 -0.32
N GLY A 219 3.59 6.84 -1.01
CA GLY A 219 2.81 5.64 -1.35
C GLY A 219 2.36 4.87 -0.11
N ASP A 220 3.29 4.56 0.80
CA ASP A 220 2.99 3.89 2.07
C ASP A 220 2.00 4.71 2.93
N LEU A 221 2.16 6.04 2.93
CA LEU A 221 1.28 6.93 3.67
C LEU A 221 -0.14 6.90 3.10
N PHE A 222 -0.26 7.03 1.78
CA PHE A 222 -1.54 6.95 1.08
C PHE A 222 -2.23 5.60 1.32
N ALA A 223 -1.52 4.50 1.10
CA ALA A 223 -2.06 3.15 1.25
C ALA A 223 -2.43 2.82 2.71
N SER A 224 -1.67 3.33 3.70
CA SER A 224 -1.99 3.17 5.12
C SER A 224 -3.27 3.91 5.52
N VAL A 225 -3.46 5.17 5.08
CA VAL A 225 -4.71 5.92 5.34
C VAL A 225 -5.90 5.24 4.64
N LEU A 226 -5.73 4.82 3.39
CA LEU A 226 -6.75 4.06 2.66
C LEU A 226 -7.13 2.78 3.40
N ALA A 227 -6.14 1.99 3.84
CA ALA A 227 -6.36 0.72 4.54
C ALA A 227 -7.09 0.92 5.88
N GLY A 228 -6.73 1.96 6.63
CA GLY A 228 -7.44 2.34 7.85
C GLY A 228 -8.90 2.72 7.59
N GLY A 229 -9.16 3.49 6.52
CA GLY A 229 -10.52 3.85 6.09
C GLY A 229 -11.35 2.62 5.70
N VAL A 230 -10.79 1.75 4.85
CA VAL A 230 -11.46 0.50 4.42
C VAL A 230 -11.77 -0.41 5.61
N ALA A 231 -10.83 -0.60 6.54
CA ALA A 231 -11.03 -1.42 7.73
C ALA A 231 -12.14 -0.88 8.66
N ARG A 232 -12.40 0.43 8.60
CA ARG A 232 -13.48 1.11 9.34
C ARG A 232 -14.80 1.18 8.58
N GLY A 233 -14.87 0.59 7.38
CA GLY A 233 -16.07 0.61 6.53
C GLY A 233 -16.34 1.95 5.83
N VAL A 234 -15.35 2.81 5.71
CA VAL A 234 -15.44 4.05 4.93
C VAL A 234 -15.53 3.71 3.45
N PRO A 235 -16.48 4.28 2.67
CA PRO A 235 -16.57 4.06 1.24
C PRO A 235 -15.25 4.37 0.50
N LEU A 236 -14.89 3.56 -0.50
CA LEU A 236 -13.58 3.60 -1.17
C LEU A 236 -13.17 5.01 -1.63
N PHE A 237 -14.07 5.72 -2.32
CA PHE A 237 -13.75 7.07 -2.83
C PHE A 237 -13.51 8.08 -1.71
N GLN A 238 -14.20 7.95 -0.57
CA GLN A 238 -13.99 8.82 0.58
C GLN A 238 -12.66 8.50 1.27
N ALA A 239 -12.36 7.21 1.45
CA ALA A 239 -11.08 6.77 2.02
C ALA A 239 -9.89 7.20 1.14
N ALA A 240 -10.00 7.06 -0.19
CA ALA A 240 -8.98 7.49 -1.13
C ALA A 240 -8.82 9.02 -1.17
N GLN A 241 -9.91 9.79 -1.08
CA GLN A 241 -9.82 11.26 -1.01
C GLN A 241 -9.15 11.71 0.29
N ALA A 242 -9.51 11.12 1.44
CA ALA A 242 -8.86 11.41 2.71
C ALA A 242 -7.35 11.10 2.68
N ALA A 243 -6.97 9.98 2.03
CA ALA A 243 -5.57 9.62 1.83
C ALA A 243 -4.84 10.64 0.96
N ALA A 244 -5.44 11.07 -0.16
CA ALA A 244 -4.85 12.08 -1.05
C ALA A 244 -4.67 13.43 -0.34
N ASP A 245 -5.68 13.88 0.39
CA ASP A 245 -5.63 15.14 1.15
C ASP A 245 -4.56 15.11 2.24
N PHE A 246 -4.48 14.01 3.00
CA PHE A 246 -3.49 13.85 4.06
C PHE A 246 -2.06 13.82 3.50
N VAL A 247 -1.82 13.09 2.41
CA VAL A 247 -0.50 13.06 1.74
C VAL A 247 -0.11 14.45 1.27
N ARG A 248 -1.02 15.20 0.63
CA ARG A 248 -0.77 16.59 0.20
C ARG A 248 -0.34 17.47 1.39
N ASP A 249 -1.08 17.43 2.50
CA ASP A 249 -0.80 18.24 3.67
C ASP A 249 0.57 17.90 4.29
N CYS A 250 0.92 16.61 4.30
CA CYS A 250 2.23 16.15 4.74
C CYS A 250 3.35 16.61 3.81
N ILE A 251 3.16 16.56 2.48
CA ILE A 251 4.14 17.10 1.51
C ILE A 251 4.31 18.61 1.70
N ALA A 252 3.22 19.36 1.78
CA ALA A 252 3.27 20.82 1.99
C ALA A 252 4.04 21.18 3.27
N ARG A 253 3.83 20.43 4.36
CA ARG A 253 4.59 20.59 5.59
C ARG A 253 6.08 20.25 5.40
N THR A 254 6.39 19.12 4.76
CA THR A 254 7.77 18.69 4.51
C THR A 254 8.56 19.74 3.74
N LEU A 255 7.93 20.36 2.74
CA LEU A 255 8.50 21.48 1.98
C LEU A 255 8.74 22.70 2.86
N ALA A 256 7.79 23.05 3.73
CA ALA A 256 7.92 24.19 4.64
C ALA A 256 9.06 24.04 5.66
N GLU A 257 9.35 22.80 6.08
CA GLU A 257 10.47 22.46 6.98
C GLU A 257 11.82 22.35 6.23
N GLY A 258 11.82 22.38 4.89
CA GLY A 258 13.04 22.30 4.08
C GLY A 258 13.70 20.91 4.10
N LEU A 259 12.94 19.85 4.35
CA LEU A 259 13.45 18.48 4.37
C LEU A 259 13.72 17.99 2.94
N THR A 260 14.61 17.01 2.82
CA THR A 260 14.99 16.42 1.55
C THR A 260 14.12 15.21 1.21
N GLU A 261 14.16 14.76 -0.06
CA GLU A 261 13.46 13.56 -0.51
C GLU A 261 13.84 12.32 0.33
N GLN A 262 15.10 12.19 0.75
CA GLN A 262 15.59 11.07 1.56
C GLN A 262 15.10 11.10 3.00
N ASP A 263 14.76 12.29 3.55
CA ASP A 263 14.20 12.39 4.89
C ASP A 263 12.78 11.80 4.97
N GLY A 264 12.16 11.61 3.80
CA GLY A 264 10.78 11.16 3.67
C GLY A 264 9.77 12.24 4.09
N VAL A 265 8.50 11.92 3.98
CA VAL A 265 7.40 12.84 4.24
C VAL A 265 7.17 13.05 5.75
N ASP A 266 7.14 14.30 6.21
CA ASP A 266 6.99 14.69 7.63
C ASP A 266 5.51 14.63 8.07
N PHE A 267 5.04 13.43 8.38
CA PHE A 267 3.64 13.15 8.67
C PHE A 267 3.30 13.14 10.17
N GLU A 268 4.27 12.88 11.04
CA GLU A 268 4.04 12.68 12.48
C GLU A 268 3.29 13.83 13.16
N PRO A 269 3.59 15.11 12.89
CA PRO A 269 2.87 16.22 13.50
C PRO A 269 1.41 16.35 13.03
N LEU A 270 1.05 15.71 11.90
CA LEU A 270 -0.28 15.79 11.31
C LEU A 270 -1.17 14.59 11.67
N LEU A 271 -0.65 13.58 12.37
CA LEU A 271 -1.42 12.38 12.75
C LEU A 271 -2.73 12.68 13.49
N GLY A 272 -2.80 13.81 14.20
CA GLY A 272 -4.01 14.23 14.89
C GLY A 272 -5.17 14.64 13.96
N GLN A 273 -4.96 14.69 12.63
CA GLN A 273 -5.98 14.98 11.63
C GLN A 273 -6.71 13.72 11.13
N LEU A 274 -6.17 12.53 11.41
CA LEU A 274 -6.71 11.22 11.06
C LEU A 274 -7.69 10.71 12.12
#